data_cc9848be415bd91e377f10a70358ca64
#
_entry.id   cc9848be415bd91e377f10a70358ca64
#
_cell.length_a   1.000
_cell.length_b   1.000
_cell.length_c   1.000
_cell.angle_alpha   90.00
_cell.angle_beta   90.00
_cell.angle_gamma   90.00
#
_symmetry.space_group_name_H-M   'P 1'
#
loop_
_entity.id
_entity.type
_entity.pdbx_description
1 polymer ?
#
loop_
_entity_poly.entity_id
_entity_poly.type
_entity_poly.pdbx_seq_one_letter_code
_entity_poly.pdbx_strand_id
1 'polypeptide(L)'
;NGERGLKRKMSSLRSFYAYYFKREMIHTNPTVLVDVPKIHQKSIIRLEADEVALLLDYIEHGGDDLTGQKKVYYEKNKDRDLALVTLLLGTGIRVSECVGLDIEDVDFKNNGIKVTRKGGNEMVVYFGPEVEKALKNYLEVRKNIIPVEGHEHALFYSTQRKRLGVQAVENLVKKYARQVTTTKKITPHKLRSTYGTALYQETGDIYLVADVLGHKDVNTTKK
;
A
#
# COMPACT_ATOMS: atom_id res chain seq x y z
N ASN A 1 6.34 -1.85 -25.23
CA ASN A 1 5.05 -1.28 -24.79
C ASN A 1 4.04 -2.41 -24.72
N GLY A 2 3.70 -2.88 -23.49
CA GLY A 2 2.69 -3.93 -23.31
C GLY A 2 1.26 -3.40 -23.60
N GLU A 3 0.29 -4.32 -23.78
CA GLU A 3 -1.12 -4.05 -24.09
C GLU A 3 -1.76 -2.96 -23.20
N ARG A 4 -1.47 -2.98 -21.89
CA ARG A 4 -1.95 -1.96 -20.93
C ARG A 4 -1.39 -0.57 -21.19
N GLY A 5 -0.12 -0.49 -21.63
CA GLY A 5 0.52 0.78 -22.02
C GLY A 5 -0.11 1.35 -23.29
N LEU A 6 -0.39 0.49 -24.27
CA LEU A 6 -1.08 0.88 -25.49
C LEU A 6 -2.51 1.36 -25.21
N LYS A 7 -3.27 0.62 -24.39
CA LYS A 7 -4.63 1.02 -24.00
C LYS A 7 -4.64 2.39 -23.30
N ARG A 8 -3.68 2.66 -22.40
CA ARG A 8 -3.56 3.97 -21.73
C ARG A 8 -3.31 5.09 -22.74
N LYS A 9 -2.39 4.89 -23.69
CA LYS A 9 -2.10 5.87 -24.75
C LYS A 9 -3.34 6.12 -25.62
N MET A 10 -4.05 5.06 -26.01
CA MET A 10 -5.30 5.17 -26.77
C MET A 10 -6.39 5.92 -26.00
N SER A 11 -6.52 5.68 -24.69
CA SER A 11 -7.48 6.42 -23.84
C SER A 11 -7.14 7.92 -23.81
N SER A 12 -5.86 8.29 -23.71
CA SER A 12 -5.44 9.69 -23.74
C SER A 12 -5.74 10.34 -25.09
N LEU A 13 -5.45 9.64 -26.20
CA LEU A 13 -5.76 10.14 -27.55
C LEU A 13 -7.27 10.29 -27.75
N ARG A 14 -8.07 9.31 -27.31
CA ARG A 14 -9.53 9.40 -27.38
C ARG A 14 -10.08 10.59 -26.61
N SER A 15 -9.59 10.84 -25.40
CA SER A 15 -9.99 12.02 -24.62
C SER A 15 -9.59 13.32 -25.32
N PHE A 16 -8.40 13.37 -25.90
CA PHE A 16 -7.90 14.53 -26.63
C PHE A 16 -8.78 14.84 -27.85
N TYR A 17 -8.98 13.87 -28.75
CA TYR A 17 -9.80 14.08 -29.94
C TYR A 17 -11.28 14.31 -29.63
N ALA A 18 -11.82 13.67 -28.58
CA ALA A 18 -13.18 13.92 -28.14
C ALA A 18 -13.39 15.36 -27.64
N TYR A 19 -12.38 15.92 -26.97
CA TYR A 19 -12.42 17.32 -26.51
C TYR A 19 -12.54 18.30 -27.71
N TYR A 20 -11.68 18.15 -28.72
CA TYR A 20 -11.70 19.04 -29.91
C TYR A 20 -12.93 18.80 -30.77
N PHE A 21 -13.39 17.56 -30.91
CA PHE A 21 -14.59 17.22 -31.64
C PHE A 21 -15.85 17.86 -31.01
N LYS A 22 -15.98 17.79 -29.70
CA LYS A 22 -17.11 18.40 -28.96
C LYS A 22 -17.15 19.94 -29.06
N ARG A 23 -16.04 20.57 -29.41
CA ARG A 23 -15.91 22.03 -29.59
C ARG A 23 -15.92 22.42 -31.06
N GLU A 24 -16.28 21.48 -31.94
CA GLU A 24 -16.37 21.69 -33.39
C GLU A 24 -15.06 22.22 -34.02
N MET A 25 -13.93 22.05 -33.34
CA MET A 25 -12.60 22.44 -33.83
C MET A 25 -12.05 21.43 -34.84
N ILE A 26 -12.59 20.23 -34.89
CA ILE A 26 -12.34 19.21 -35.90
C ILE A 26 -13.66 18.58 -36.35
N HIS A 27 -13.77 18.25 -37.63
CA HIS A 27 -14.99 17.72 -38.21
C HIS A 27 -15.20 16.22 -37.96
N THR A 28 -14.14 15.48 -37.67
CA THR A 28 -14.18 14.03 -37.42
C THR A 28 -13.27 13.67 -36.26
N ASN A 29 -13.66 12.58 -35.53
CA ASN A 29 -12.82 12.03 -34.48
C ASN A 29 -12.17 10.73 -35.00
N PRO A 30 -10.87 10.76 -35.40
CA PRO A 30 -10.21 9.60 -36.00
C PRO A 30 -10.02 8.43 -35.04
N THR A 31 -10.15 8.65 -33.71
CA THR A 31 -9.96 7.58 -32.73
C THR A 31 -11.17 6.66 -32.57
N VAL A 32 -12.31 7.00 -33.16
CA VAL A 32 -13.53 6.17 -33.12
C VAL A 32 -13.33 4.87 -33.91
N LEU A 33 -12.59 4.93 -35.00
CA LEU A 33 -12.32 3.80 -35.89
C LEU A 33 -11.16 2.91 -35.44
N VAL A 34 -10.47 3.26 -34.34
CA VAL A 34 -9.30 2.51 -33.89
C VAL A 34 -9.71 1.52 -32.79
N ASP A 35 -9.49 0.24 -33.03
CA ASP A 35 -9.75 -0.80 -32.04
C ASP A 35 -8.76 -0.71 -30.86
N VAL A 36 -9.29 -0.97 -29.66
CA VAL A 36 -8.47 -1.03 -28.46
C VAL A 36 -8.10 -2.48 -28.19
N PRO A 37 -6.80 -2.77 -27.93
CA PRO A 37 -6.38 -4.14 -27.64
C PRO A 37 -7.16 -4.75 -26.47
N LYS A 38 -7.59 -6.00 -26.63
CA LYS A 38 -8.16 -6.79 -25.54
C LYS A 38 -7.07 -7.04 -24.49
N ILE A 39 -7.33 -6.68 -23.25
CA ILE A 39 -6.39 -6.93 -22.15
C ILE A 39 -6.68 -8.32 -21.60
N HIS A 40 -5.68 -9.19 -21.61
CA HIS A 40 -5.77 -10.46 -20.90
C HIS A 40 -5.77 -10.20 -19.39
N GLN A 41 -6.74 -10.78 -18.69
CA GLN A 41 -6.79 -10.71 -17.22
C GLN A 41 -5.63 -11.53 -16.66
N LYS A 42 -4.77 -10.87 -15.87
CA LYS A 42 -3.74 -11.56 -15.11
C LYS A 42 -4.33 -11.92 -13.75
N SER A 43 -4.02 -13.12 -13.25
CA SER A 43 -4.36 -13.51 -11.88
C SER A 43 -3.86 -12.46 -10.87
N ILE A 44 -4.63 -12.26 -9.82
CA ILE A 44 -4.26 -11.34 -8.73
C ILE A 44 -3.06 -11.96 -8.01
N ILE A 45 -1.92 -11.28 -8.05
CA ILE A 45 -0.75 -11.66 -7.24
C ILE A 45 -1.01 -11.14 -5.83
N ARG A 46 -1.06 -12.07 -4.86
CA ARG A 46 -1.23 -11.80 -3.44
C ARG A 46 -0.38 -12.77 -2.63
N LEU A 47 -0.23 -12.50 -1.36
CA LEU A 47 0.27 -13.48 -0.40
C LEU A 47 -0.88 -14.36 0.09
N GLU A 48 -0.62 -15.63 0.26
CA GLU A 48 -1.53 -16.54 0.97
C GLU A 48 -1.30 -16.42 2.49
N ALA A 49 -2.19 -16.98 3.31
CA ALA A 49 -2.15 -16.80 4.76
C ALA A 49 -0.84 -17.30 5.40
N ASP A 50 -0.32 -18.43 4.94
CA ASP A 50 0.97 -18.98 5.35
C ASP A 50 2.15 -18.09 4.95
N GLU A 51 2.12 -17.50 3.74
CA GLU A 51 3.13 -16.57 3.28
C GLU A 51 3.09 -15.24 4.10
N VAL A 52 1.90 -14.80 4.52
CA VAL A 52 1.75 -13.62 5.42
C VAL A 52 2.36 -13.93 6.78
N ALA A 53 2.06 -15.09 7.37
CA ALA A 53 2.63 -15.51 8.65
C ALA A 53 4.16 -15.58 8.59
N LEU A 54 4.72 -16.22 7.56
CA LEU A 54 6.16 -16.28 7.33
C LEU A 54 6.80 -14.91 7.15
N LEU A 55 6.10 -13.98 6.45
CA LEU A 55 6.61 -12.62 6.24
C LEU A 55 6.74 -11.87 7.56
N LEU A 56 5.71 -11.92 8.41
CA LEU A 56 5.72 -11.24 9.70
C LEU A 56 6.72 -11.87 10.66
N ASP A 57 6.79 -13.20 10.72
CA ASP A 57 7.78 -13.93 11.50
C ASP A 57 9.22 -13.57 11.09
N TYR A 58 9.49 -13.52 9.79
CA TYR A 58 10.82 -13.13 9.30
C TYR A 58 11.17 -11.67 9.63
N ILE A 59 10.19 -10.76 9.65
CA ILE A 59 10.43 -9.37 10.08
C ILE A 59 10.75 -9.32 11.57
N GLU A 60 10.11 -10.16 12.39
CA GLU A 60 10.26 -10.18 13.85
C GLU A 60 11.52 -10.93 14.30
N HIS A 61 11.85 -12.05 13.68
CA HIS A 61 12.88 -13.00 14.13
C HIS A 61 14.03 -13.23 13.14
N GLY A 62 13.91 -12.82 11.89
CA GLY A 62 14.89 -13.09 10.82
C GLY A 62 16.27 -12.40 10.99
N GLY A 63 16.52 -11.81 12.15
CA GLY A 63 17.82 -11.23 12.52
C GLY A 63 18.84 -12.19 13.12
N ASP A 64 18.43 -13.42 13.47
CA ASP A 64 19.27 -14.35 14.22
C ASP A 64 20.51 -14.79 13.43
N ASP A 65 20.38 -14.94 12.12
CA ASP A 65 21.48 -15.30 11.22
C ASP A 65 22.30 -14.08 10.75
N LEU A 66 21.92 -12.86 11.14
CA LEU A 66 22.63 -11.65 10.76
C LEU A 66 23.78 -11.37 11.70
N THR A 67 24.90 -10.86 11.15
CA THR A 67 26.08 -10.47 11.89
C THR A 67 26.53 -9.04 11.58
N GLY A 68 27.32 -8.45 12.48
CA GLY A 68 27.93 -7.14 12.28
C GLY A 68 26.90 -6.03 12.04
N GLN A 69 27.21 -5.14 11.11
CA GLN A 69 26.38 -3.96 10.82
C GLN A 69 24.96 -4.31 10.33
N LYS A 70 24.78 -5.47 9.67
CA LYS A 70 23.46 -5.91 9.21
C LYS A 70 22.55 -6.23 10.38
N LYS A 71 23.07 -6.87 11.43
CA LYS A 71 22.32 -7.16 12.66
C LYS A 71 21.92 -5.88 13.37
N VAL A 72 22.86 -4.96 13.57
CA VAL A 72 22.58 -3.66 14.18
C VAL A 72 21.51 -2.89 13.42
N TYR A 73 21.58 -2.87 12.10
CA TYR A 73 20.56 -2.22 11.25
C TYR A 73 19.20 -2.88 11.40
N TYR A 74 19.15 -4.22 11.42
CA TYR A 74 17.92 -4.98 11.60
C TYR A 74 17.29 -4.68 12.96
N GLU A 75 18.02 -4.86 14.05
CA GLU A 75 17.53 -4.62 15.41
C GLU A 75 17.00 -3.19 15.61
N LYS A 76 17.66 -2.21 15.01
CA LYS A 76 17.23 -0.80 15.09
C LYS A 76 15.91 -0.54 14.37
N ASN A 77 15.56 -1.33 13.37
CA ASN A 77 14.43 -1.03 12.47
C ASN A 77 13.30 -2.07 12.52
N LYS A 78 13.51 -3.24 13.16
CA LYS A 78 12.54 -4.36 13.11
C LYS A 78 11.16 -3.97 13.61
N ASP A 79 11.06 -3.26 14.73
CA ASP A 79 9.77 -2.87 15.32
C ASP A 79 9.01 -1.91 14.39
N ARG A 80 9.72 -0.95 13.77
CA ARG A 80 9.15 -0.08 12.75
C ARG A 80 8.68 -0.86 11.54
N ASP A 81 9.52 -1.74 11.04
CA ASP A 81 9.27 -2.51 9.83
C ASP A 81 8.10 -3.47 10.03
N LEU A 82 8.03 -4.10 11.21
CA LEU A 82 6.91 -4.94 11.63
C LEU A 82 5.61 -4.13 11.72
N ALA A 83 5.61 -3.03 12.47
CA ALA A 83 4.44 -2.18 12.62
C ALA A 83 3.90 -1.67 11.27
N LEU A 84 4.80 -1.26 10.37
CA LEU A 84 4.44 -0.76 9.05
C LEU A 84 3.83 -1.85 8.16
N VAL A 85 4.44 -3.04 8.10
CA VAL A 85 3.94 -4.13 7.26
C VAL A 85 2.64 -4.70 7.83
N THR A 86 2.53 -4.86 9.16
CA THR A 86 1.30 -5.29 9.84
C THR A 86 0.16 -4.29 9.61
N LEU A 87 0.45 -2.98 9.67
CA LEU A 87 -0.53 -1.94 9.37
C LEU A 87 -1.04 -2.02 7.92
N LEU A 88 -0.15 -2.19 6.94
CA LEU A 88 -0.52 -2.33 5.54
C LEU A 88 -1.35 -3.59 5.27
N LEU A 89 -1.01 -4.71 5.91
CA LEU A 89 -1.72 -5.98 5.80
C LEU A 89 -3.06 -5.99 6.55
N GLY A 90 -3.15 -5.32 7.70
CA GLY A 90 -4.34 -5.33 8.55
C GLY A 90 -5.37 -4.24 8.23
N THR A 91 -5.01 -3.27 7.36
CA THR A 91 -5.91 -2.15 7.01
C THR A 91 -6.10 -1.97 5.52
N GLY A 92 -5.19 -2.48 4.72
CA GLY A 92 -5.21 -2.30 3.28
C GLY A 92 -5.10 -0.85 2.81
N ILE A 93 -4.63 0.10 3.61
CA ILE A 93 -4.41 1.50 3.19
C ILE A 93 -3.34 1.59 2.09
N ARG A 94 -3.35 2.69 1.34
CA ARG A 94 -2.32 2.90 0.32
C ARG A 94 -0.99 3.27 0.96
N VAL A 95 0.11 2.92 0.29
CA VAL A 95 1.45 3.29 0.78
C VAL A 95 1.61 4.80 0.98
N SER A 96 1.02 5.62 0.12
CA SER A 96 1.03 7.08 0.27
C SER A 96 0.23 7.56 1.48
N GLU A 97 -0.88 6.90 1.80
CA GLU A 97 -1.67 7.14 3.00
C GLU A 97 -0.86 6.75 4.24
N CYS A 98 -0.23 5.57 4.23
CA CYS A 98 0.58 5.07 5.33
C CYS A 98 1.77 6.00 5.68
N VAL A 99 2.53 6.46 4.69
CA VAL A 99 3.69 7.35 4.94
C VAL A 99 3.26 8.78 5.31
N GLY A 100 2.02 9.15 4.96
CA GLY A 100 1.42 10.43 5.33
C GLY A 100 0.93 10.52 6.76
N LEU A 101 0.77 9.39 7.46
CA LEU A 101 0.24 9.37 8.82
C LEU A 101 1.11 10.13 9.80
N ASP A 102 0.45 10.87 10.66
CA ASP A 102 1.00 11.48 11.85
C ASP A 102 0.67 10.62 13.09
N ILE A 103 1.39 10.84 14.19
CA ILE A 103 1.17 10.09 15.43
C ILE A 103 -0.23 10.34 15.98
N GLU A 104 -0.73 11.55 15.79
CA GLU A 104 -2.06 12.02 16.20
C GLU A 104 -3.20 11.40 15.39
N ASP A 105 -2.90 10.82 14.23
CA ASP A 105 -3.89 10.13 13.40
C ASP A 105 -4.26 8.75 13.95
N VAL A 106 -3.53 8.24 14.95
CA VAL A 106 -3.76 6.91 15.55
C VAL A 106 -4.61 7.03 16.81
N ASP A 107 -5.80 6.48 16.77
CA ASP A 107 -6.70 6.38 17.93
C ASP A 107 -6.71 4.95 18.48
N PHE A 108 -5.91 4.71 19.51
CA PHE A 108 -5.86 3.41 20.20
C PHE A 108 -7.10 3.11 21.06
N LYS A 109 -7.91 4.12 21.40
CA LYS A 109 -9.15 3.92 22.18
C LYS A 109 -10.21 3.23 21.33
N ASN A 110 -10.29 3.61 20.06
CA ASN A 110 -11.29 3.10 19.13
C ASN A 110 -10.67 2.17 18.06
N ASN A 111 -9.38 1.84 18.17
CA ASN A 111 -8.61 1.01 17.21
C ASN A 111 -8.76 1.51 15.77
N GLY A 112 -8.63 2.81 15.56
CA GLY A 112 -8.79 3.48 14.27
C GLY A 112 -7.59 4.32 13.89
N ILE A 113 -7.39 4.49 12.58
CA ILE A 113 -6.47 5.47 12.01
C ILE A 113 -7.23 6.41 11.08
N LYS A 114 -6.94 7.69 11.19
CA LYS A 114 -7.47 8.71 10.27
C LYS A 114 -6.56 8.80 9.06
N VAL A 115 -7.07 8.50 7.88
CA VAL A 115 -6.32 8.56 6.62
C VAL A 115 -6.90 9.62 5.70
N THR A 116 -6.02 10.42 5.09
CA THR A 116 -6.41 11.40 4.07
C THR A 116 -6.26 10.77 2.69
N ARG A 117 -7.37 10.57 2.01
CA ARG A 117 -7.43 9.98 0.67
C ARG A 117 -7.20 11.01 -0.43
N LYS A 118 -6.96 10.50 -1.65
CA LYS A 118 -6.82 11.36 -2.84
C LYS A 118 -8.04 12.29 -2.99
N GLY A 119 -7.78 13.60 -3.02
CA GLY A 119 -8.80 14.64 -3.08
C GLY A 119 -9.13 15.28 -1.73
N GLY A 120 -8.35 14.97 -0.66
CA GLY A 120 -8.49 15.60 0.65
C GLY A 120 -9.58 14.99 1.54
N ASN A 121 -10.26 13.92 1.09
CA ASN A 121 -11.29 13.27 1.91
C ASN A 121 -10.63 12.46 3.04
N GLU A 122 -11.01 12.77 4.27
CA GLU A 122 -10.61 12.02 5.45
C GLU A 122 -11.56 10.86 5.70
N MET A 123 -11.03 9.75 6.21
CA MET A 123 -11.82 8.64 6.71
C MET A 123 -11.08 7.91 7.83
N VAL A 124 -11.82 7.26 8.70
CA VAL A 124 -11.26 6.37 9.71
C VAL A 124 -11.25 4.94 9.16
N VAL A 125 -10.10 4.29 9.28
CA VAL A 125 -9.93 2.87 8.98
C VAL A 125 -9.62 2.16 10.28
N TYR A 126 -10.38 1.12 10.60
CA TYR A 126 -10.20 0.37 11.83
C TYR A 126 -9.16 -0.75 11.64
N PHE A 127 -8.49 -1.11 12.73
CA PHE A 127 -7.46 -2.14 12.76
C PHE A 127 -7.67 -3.14 13.90
N GLY A 128 -7.13 -4.34 13.71
CA GLY A 128 -7.20 -5.43 14.68
C GLY A 128 -6.10 -5.37 15.75
N PRO A 129 -6.15 -6.30 16.72
CA PRO A 129 -5.22 -6.34 17.86
C PRO A 129 -3.76 -6.55 17.46
N GLU A 130 -3.49 -7.26 16.36
CA GLU A 130 -2.13 -7.44 15.86
C GLU A 130 -1.49 -6.11 15.43
N VAL A 131 -2.26 -5.27 14.73
CA VAL A 131 -1.81 -3.93 14.32
C VAL A 131 -1.62 -3.04 15.55
N GLU A 132 -2.56 -3.09 16.50
CA GLU A 132 -2.45 -2.35 17.77
C GLU A 132 -1.17 -2.68 18.50
N LYS A 133 -0.89 -3.98 18.70
CA LYS A 133 0.32 -4.47 19.37
C LYS A 133 1.59 -4.00 18.67
N ALA A 134 1.65 -4.19 17.35
CA ALA A 134 2.83 -3.82 16.57
C ALA A 134 3.08 -2.29 16.60
N LEU A 135 2.03 -1.48 16.48
CA LEU A 135 2.14 -0.02 16.58
C LEU A 135 2.59 0.42 17.97
N LYS A 136 2.03 -0.13 19.04
CA LYS A 136 2.43 0.20 20.42
C LYS A 136 3.91 -0.13 20.66
N ASN A 137 4.37 -1.31 20.24
CA ASN A 137 5.78 -1.70 20.36
C ASN A 137 6.70 -0.72 19.63
N TYR A 138 6.35 -0.37 18.39
CA TYR A 138 7.13 0.61 17.63
C TYR A 138 7.12 2.00 18.30
N LEU A 139 5.99 2.46 18.83
CA LEU A 139 5.89 3.77 19.47
C LEU A 139 6.78 3.87 20.70
N GLU A 140 6.99 2.78 21.46
CA GLU A 140 7.96 2.79 22.57
C GLU A 140 9.39 3.02 22.07
N VAL A 141 9.79 2.41 20.95
CA VAL A 141 11.09 2.64 20.32
C VAL A 141 11.18 4.05 19.74
N ARG A 142 10.10 4.52 19.10
CA ARG A 142 10.00 5.83 18.46
C ARG A 142 10.24 6.98 19.44
N LYS A 143 9.78 6.87 20.70
CA LYS A 143 9.98 7.88 21.73
C LYS A 143 11.46 8.26 21.95
N ASN A 144 12.37 7.33 21.68
CA ASN A 144 13.81 7.50 21.83
C ASN A 144 14.49 8.13 20.59
N ILE A 145 13.73 8.40 19.53
CA ILE A 145 14.26 8.96 18.28
C ILE A 145 14.01 10.46 18.29
N ILE A 146 15.08 11.25 18.26
CA ILE A 146 15.00 12.70 18.08
C ILE A 146 14.84 12.97 16.58
N PRO A 147 13.68 13.44 16.10
CA PRO A 147 13.45 13.69 14.68
C PRO A 147 14.26 14.88 14.17
N VAL A 148 14.40 14.94 12.85
CA VAL A 148 14.85 16.17 12.18
C VAL A 148 13.70 17.17 12.19
N GLU A 149 14.01 18.45 12.33
CA GLU A 149 13.05 19.56 12.32
C GLU A 149 12.06 19.45 11.16
N GLY A 150 10.76 19.66 11.44
CA GLY A 150 9.67 19.55 10.49
C GLY A 150 9.16 18.10 10.25
N HIS A 151 9.67 17.13 11.01
CA HIS A 151 9.25 15.74 10.91
C HIS A 151 8.70 15.16 12.23
N GLU A 152 8.48 15.97 13.24
CA GLU A 152 8.15 15.59 14.62
C GLU A 152 6.89 14.74 14.71
N HIS A 153 5.89 15.09 13.92
CA HIS A 153 4.57 14.43 13.92
C HIS A 153 4.55 13.11 13.14
N ALA A 154 5.53 12.88 12.24
CA ALA A 154 5.49 11.69 11.38
C ALA A 154 5.38 10.40 12.19
N LEU A 155 4.40 9.54 11.88
CA LEU A 155 4.25 8.25 12.55
C LEU A 155 5.49 7.38 12.34
N PHE A 156 5.95 7.23 11.10
CA PHE A 156 7.09 6.39 10.75
C PHE A 156 8.32 7.20 10.36
N TYR A 157 9.44 6.91 11.03
CA TYR A 157 10.74 7.54 10.73
C TYR A 157 11.64 6.66 9.86
N SER A 158 12.35 7.30 8.95
CA SER A 158 13.49 6.70 8.25
C SER A 158 14.71 6.60 9.17
N THR A 159 15.76 5.90 8.73
CA THR A 159 17.06 5.89 9.42
C THR A 159 17.70 7.26 9.53
N GLN A 160 17.29 8.21 8.68
CA GLN A 160 17.72 9.61 8.74
C GLN A 160 16.87 10.46 9.70
N ARG A 161 15.96 9.86 10.47
CA ARG A 161 15.08 10.52 11.44
C ARG A 161 14.11 11.53 10.78
N LYS A 162 13.77 11.30 9.52
CA LYS A 162 12.77 12.04 8.75
C LYS A 162 11.56 11.16 8.50
N ARG A 163 10.42 11.74 8.11
CA ARG A 163 9.25 10.99 7.63
C ARG A 163 9.67 9.96 6.59
N LEU A 164 9.19 8.74 6.75
CA LEU A 164 9.48 7.66 5.82
C LEU A 164 8.82 7.94 4.47
N GLY A 165 9.56 7.77 3.38
CA GLY A 165 9.04 7.98 2.02
C GLY A 165 8.49 6.72 1.37
N VAL A 166 7.64 6.87 0.36
CA VAL A 166 7.02 5.78 -0.40
C VAL A 166 8.07 4.80 -0.94
N GLN A 167 9.15 5.31 -1.55
CA GLN A 167 10.19 4.46 -2.12
C GLN A 167 10.90 3.61 -1.07
N ALA A 168 11.08 4.14 0.14
CA ALA A 168 11.69 3.38 1.24
C ALA A 168 10.78 2.23 1.67
N VAL A 169 9.47 2.44 1.74
CA VAL A 169 8.49 1.38 2.04
C VAL A 169 8.45 0.34 0.93
N GLU A 170 8.46 0.73 -0.34
CA GLU A 170 8.52 -0.20 -1.47
C GLU A 170 9.76 -1.10 -1.41
N ASN A 171 10.93 -0.51 -1.12
CA ASN A 171 12.18 -1.25 -0.99
C ASN A 171 12.15 -2.18 0.24
N LEU A 172 11.56 -1.75 1.34
CA LEU A 172 11.40 -2.52 2.57
C LEU A 172 10.52 -3.75 2.31
N VAL A 173 9.33 -3.56 1.77
CA VAL A 173 8.41 -4.66 1.44
C VAL A 173 9.06 -5.65 0.47
N LYS A 174 9.74 -5.15 -0.57
CA LYS A 174 10.46 -5.99 -1.52
C LYS A 174 11.59 -6.78 -0.88
N LYS A 175 12.32 -6.18 0.06
CA LYS A 175 13.41 -6.84 0.81
C LYS A 175 12.88 -8.05 1.57
N TYR A 176 11.85 -7.84 2.38
CA TYR A 176 11.30 -8.91 3.22
C TYR A 176 10.52 -9.97 2.42
N ALA A 177 9.72 -9.55 1.45
CA ALA A 177 8.96 -10.50 0.61
C ALA A 177 9.84 -11.48 -0.18
N ARG A 178 11.07 -11.09 -0.53
CA ARG A 178 12.02 -11.98 -1.22
C ARG A 178 12.48 -13.17 -0.37
N GLN A 179 12.36 -13.08 0.94
CA GLN A 179 12.69 -14.17 1.86
C GLN A 179 11.59 -15.22 1.92
N VAL A 180 10.37 -14.83 1.59
CA VAL A 180 9.17 -15.67 1.68
C VAL A 180 8.79 -16.27 0.32
N THR A 181 8.95 -15.49 -0.75
CA THR A 181 8.57 -15.92 -2.09
C THR A 181 9.53 -15.40 -3.15
N THR A 182 10.00 -16.30 -4.02
CA THR A 182 10.86 -15.95 -5.17
C THR A 182 10.06 -15.76 -6.45
N THR A 183 8.87 -16.34 -6.53
CA THR A 183 8.01 -16.37 -7.73
C THR A 183 7.05 -15.18 -7.80
N LYS A 184 6.69 -14.58 -6.67
CA LYS A 184 5.75 -13.47 -6.58
C LYS A 184 6.48 -12.15 -6.38
N LYS A 185 6.22 -11.17 -7.25
CA LYS A 185 6.72 -9.80 -7.06
C LYS A 185 5.76 -9.03 -6.13
N ILE A 186 6.05 -9.06 -4.85
CA ILE A 186 5.26 -8.39 -3.82
C ILE A 186 5.67 -6.92 -3.69
N THR A 187 4.68 -6.05 -3.59
CA THR A 187 4.79 -4.60 -3.41
C THR A 187 3.73 -4.17 -2.40
N PRO A 188 3.77 -2.95 -1.85
CA PRO A 188 2.71 -2.45 -0.95
C PRO A 188 1.30 -2.55 -1.57
N HIS A 189 1.19 -2.35 -2.88
CA HIS A 189 -0.09 -2.56 -3.58
C HIS A 189 -0.54 -4.03 -3.54
N LYS A 190 0.39 -4.98 -3.52
CA LYS A 190 0.05 -6.40 -3.40
C LYS A 190 -0.33 -6.79 -1.97
N LEU A 191 0.27 -6.16 -0.95
CA LEU A 191 -0.19 -6.31 0.44
C LEU A 191 -1.65 -5.82 0.58
N ARG A 192 -1.99 -4.70 -0.02
CA ARG A 192 -3.37 -4.23 -0.09
C ARG A 192 -4.30 -5.19 -0.86
N SER A 193 -3.83 -5.83 -1.93
CA SER A 193 -4.60 -6.88 -2.63
C SER A 193 -4.79 -8.12 -1.75
N THR A 194 -3.79 -8.48 -0.94
CA THR A 194 -3.86 -9.56 0.06
C THR A 194 -4.97 -9.26 1.08
N TYR A 195 -4.96 -8.07 1.69
CA TYR A 195 -6.00 -7.63 2.62
C TYR A 195 -7.40 -7.65 1.97
N GLY A 196 -7.56 -7.05 0.80
CA GLY A 196 -8.86 -7.00 0.12
C GLY A 196 -9.39 -8.38 -0.25
N THR A 197 -8.52 -9.33 -0.58
CA THR A 197 -8.95 -10.72 -0.86
C THR A 197 -9.33 -11.45 0.43
N ALA A 198 -8.57 -11.29 1.51
CA ALA A 198 -8.90 -11.89 2.81
C ALA A 198 -10.25 -11.36 3.30
N LEU A 199 -10.47 -10.05 3.25
CA LEU A 199 -11.73 -9.42 3.63
C LEU A 199 -12.91 -9.93 2.78
N TYR A 200 -12.70 -10.13 1.47
CA TYR A 200 -13.74 -10.71 0.60
C TYR A 200 -14.02 -12.17 0.94
N GLN A 201 -13.00 -12.97 1.23
CA GLN A 201 -13.16 -14.38 1.62
C GLN A 201 -13.93 -14.52 2.94
N GLU A 202 -13.73 -13.58 3.86
CA GLU A 202 -14.40 -13.56 5.17
C GLU A 202 -15.84 -13.08 5.08
N THR A 203 -16.10 -12.04 4.30
CA THR A 203 -17.40 -11.35 4.27
C THR A 203 -18.30 -11.75 3.10
N GLY A 204 -17.73 -12.20 1.99
CA GLY A 204 -18.45 -12.44 0.72
C GLY A 204 -18.96 -11.16 0.03
N ASP A 205 -18.70 -9.98 0.61
CA ASP A 205 -19.25 -8.71 0.14
C ASP A 205 -18.20 -7.85 -0.60
N ILE A 206 -18.31 -7.84 -1.92
CA ILE A 206 -17.41 -7.05 -2.78
C ILE A 206 -17.64 -5.54 -2.65
N TYR A 207 -18.83 -5.10 -2.25
CA TYR A 207 -19.12 -3.68 -2.06
C TYR A 207 -18.49 -3.17 -0.78
N LEU A 208 -18.55 -3.97 0.30
CA LEU A 208 -17.83 -3.69 1.53
C LEU A 208 -16.33 -3.57 1.28
N VAL A 209 -15.75 -4.53 0.54
CA VAL A 209 -14.32 -4.48 0.18
C VAL A 209 -13.98 -3.22 -0.63
N ALA A 210 -14.84 -2.84 -1.58
CA ALA A 210 -14.63 -1.64 -2.38
C ALA A 210 -14.68 -0.37 -1.52
N ASP A 211 -15.59 -0.29 -0.58
CA ASP A 211 -15.75 0.84 0.33
C ASP A 211 -14.54 0.97 1.27
N VAL A 212 -14.19 -0.10 1.99
CA VAL A 212 -13.03 -0.15 2.89
C VAL A 212 -11.74 0.22 2.15
N LEU A 213 -11.54 -0.33 0.94
CA LEU A 213 -10.41 0.03 0.10
C LEU A 213 -10.55 1.44 -0.52
N GLY A 214 -11.71 2.09 -0.48
CA GLY A 214 -11.96 3.39 -1.10
C GLY A 214 -11.81 3.37 -2.61
N HIS A 215 -12.37 2.38 -3.25
CA HIS A 215 -12.50 2.31 -4.69
C HIS A 215 -13.80 3.01 -5.10
N LYS A 216 -13.70 4.05 -5.94
CA LYS A 216 -14.88 4.77 -6.47
C LYS A 216 -15.73 3.88 -7.41
N ASP A 217 -15.13 2.84 -7.99
CA ASP A 217 -15.76 1.89 -8.89
C ASP A 217 -15.47 0.46 -8.42
N VAL A 218 -16.52 -0.29 -8.12
CA VAL A 218 -16.46 -1.71 -7.68
C VAL A 218 -15.74 -2.58 -8.72
N ASN A 219 -15.78 -2.23 -9.99
CA ASN A 219 -15.02 -2.94 -11.03
C ASN A 219 -13.50 -2.89 -10.81
N THR A 220 -13.01 -1.92 -10.03
CA THR A 220 -11.60 -1.88 -9.61
C THR A 220 -11.28 -2.98 -8.59
N THR A 221 -12.26 -3.36 -7.78
CA THR A 221 -12.13 -4.40 -6.75
C THR A 221 -12.27 -5.82 -7.35
N LYS A 222 -13.08 -5.98 -8.40
CA LYS A 222 -13.31 -7.26 -9.10
C LYS A 222 -12.11 -7.74 -9.95
N LYS A 223 -11.04 -6.97 -10.04
CA LYS A 223 -9.82 -7.27 -10.82
C LYS A 223 -8.73 -7.84 -9.93
#